data_7cf7e8981a990c885d484e69624f6318
#
_entry.id   7cf7e8981a990c885d484e69624f6318
#
_cell.length_a   1.000
_cell.length_b   1.000
_cell.length_c   1.000
_cell.angle_alpha   90.00
_cell.angle_beta   90.00
_cell.angle_gamma   90.00
#
_symmetry.space_group_name_H-M   'P 1'
#
loop_
_entity.id
_entity.type
_entity.pdbx_description
1 polymer ?
#
loop_
_entity_poly.entity_id
_entity_poly.type
_entity_poly.pdbx_seq_one_letter_code
_entity_poly.pdbx_strand_id
1 'polypeptide(L)'
;MTRYPDIALEGARVLVTGAGRGIGRATAKAFAARGADVALADLDRGAVEHAAAGIGTATAHVLDVRSRTAWDACVADVGAIDILVNNAGVMPVGGFLDEPDATGEMTIDVNVWGPIHGMRAVVPGMIGRGRGHVVNVASLAGKIAIPGLAVYNASKFAAVGLSATARLEFADHGVSVSTVLPSAVRTTLTSGIPLGKGLPTVDPEDIADAIVRTVRTRRAETPVPGYLAALDVGLAVAPERLVRWIRRAVGGERALTRVDPTARADYDARLRRDENRGEQTG
;
A
#
# COMPACT_ATOMS: atom_id res chain seq x y z
N MET A 1 -23.96 -13.51 6.51
CA MET A 1 -23.09 -12.43 6.04
C MET A 1 -22.90 -11.47 7.18
N THR A 2 -21.67 -11.31 7.68
CA THR A 2 -21.35 -10.34 8.75
C THR A 2 -21.61 -8.94 8.20
N ARG A 3 -22.56 -8.23 8.79
CA ARG A 3 -22.86 -6.85 8.39
C ARG A 3 -22.01 -5.91 9.23
N TYR A 4 -20.95 -5.36 8.66
CA TYR A 4 -20.12 -4.36 9.34
C TYR A 4 -20.92 -3.07 9.58
N PRO A 5 -20.69 -2.38 10.72
CA PRO A 5 -21.30 -1.08 10.97
C PRO A 5 -20.88 -0.06 9.90
N ASP A 6 -21.81 0.82 9.55
CA ASP A 6 -21.55 1.90 8.59
C ASP A 6 -20.56 2.93 9.19
N ILE A 7 -19.72 3.47 8.36
CA ILE A 7 -18.83 4.59 8.67
C ILE A 7 -19.20 5.73 7.71
N ALA A 8 -19.83 6.78 8.23
CA ALA A 8 -19.99 8.02 7.50
C ALA A 8 -18.60 8.62 7.25
N LEU A 9 -18.36 9.09 6.03
CA LEU A 9 -17.04 9.70 5.71
C LEU A 9 -16.91 11.10 6.30
N GLU A 10 -18.01 11.84 6.35
CA GLU A 10 -18.03 13.16 7.00
C GLU A 10 -17.72 13.02 8.49
N GLY A 11 -16.67 13.70 8.93
CA GLY A 11 -16.17 13.66 10.29
C GLY A 11 -15.45 12.36 10.69
N ALA A 12 -15.33 11.38 9.78
CA ALA A 12 -14.54 10.18 10.07
C ALA A 12 -13.05 10.50 10.13
N ARG A 13 -12.36 9.99 11.14
CA ARG A 13 -10.91 10.15 11.26
C ARG A 13 -10.18 9.09 10.46
N VAL A 14 -9.38 9.52 9.48
CA VAL A 14 -8.67 8.68 8.53
C VAL A 14 -7.16 8.89 8.70
N LEU A 15 -6.42 7.81 8.96
CA LEU A 15 -4.95 7.83 8.95
C LEU A 15 -4.44 7.18 7.67
N VAL A 16 -3.63 7.90 6.89
CA VAL A 16 -3.03 7.41 5.64
C VAL A 16 -1.51 7.41 5.75
N THR A 17 -0.85 6.27 5.58
CA THR A 17 0.61 6.17 5.58
C THR A 17 1.20 6.29 4.17
N GLY A 18 2.44 6.80 4.07
CA GLY A 18 3.06 7.12 2.78
C GLY A 18 2.30 8.21 2.03
N ALA A 19 1.75 9.18 2.78
CA ALA A 19 0.81 10.18 2.29
C ALA A 19 1.45 11.45 1.72
N GLY A 20 2.77 11.58 1.78
CA GLY A 20 3.48 12.74 1.22
C GLY A 20 3.37 12.85 -0.30
N ARG A 21 3.09 11.74 -1.01
CA ARG A 21 3.05 11.71 -2.49
C ARG A 21 2.20 10.56 -3.05
N GLY A 22 2.07 10.53 -4.38
CA GLY A 22 1.47 9.41 -5.13
C GLY A 22 0.09 9.00 -4.63
N ILE A 23 -0.12 7.69 -4.48
CA ILE A 23 -1.40 7.10 -4.07
C ILE A 23 -1.84 7.62 -2.70
N GLY A 24 -0.94 7.68 -1.72
CA GLY A 24 -1.28 8.12 -0.36
C GLY A 24 -1.81 9.55 -0.34
N ARG A 25 -1.13 10.48 -1.05
CA ARG A 25 -1.60 11.88 -1.15
C ARG A 25 -2.94 11.98 -1.90
N ALA A 26 -3.12 11.24 -3.00
CA ALA A 26 -4.40 11.20 -3.71
C ALA A 26 -5.52 10.65 -2.83
N THR A 27 -5.23 9.59 -2.05
CA THR A 27 -6.16 9.00 -1.09
C THR A 27 -6.57 10.00 0.00
N ALA A 28 -5.60 10.70 0.59
CA ALA A 28 -5.87 11.74 1.59
C ALA A 28 -6.79 12.84 1.03
N LYS A 29 -6.50 13.33 -0.18
CA LYS A 29 -7.37 14.30 -0.88
C LYS A 29 -8.78 13.76 -1.11
N ALA A 30 -8.90 12.51 -1.54
CA ALA A 30 -10.19 11.88 -1.84
C ALA A 30 -11.06 11.72 -0.58
N PHE A 31 -10.48 11.40 0.57
CA PHE A 31 -11.19 11.37 1.86
C PHE A 31 -11.57 12.77 2.34
N ALA A 32 -10.64 13.72 2.32
CA ALA A 32 -10.90 15.11 2.73
C ALA A 32 -12.01 15.77 1.90
N ALA A 33 -12.03 15.53 0.58
CA ALA A 33 -13.10 16.01 -0.31
C ALA A 33 -14.49 15.45 0.04
N ARG A 34 -14.57 14.43 0.90
CA ARG A 34 -15.81 13.82 1.41
C ARG A 34 -16.08 14.15 2.88
N GLY A 35 -15.40 15.17 3.40
CA GLY A 35 -15.60 15.69 4.75
C GLY A 35 -14.91 14.89 5.87
N ALA A 36 -13.98 14.01 5.54
CA ALA A 36 -13.22 13.29 6.56
C ALA A 36 -12.10 14.15 7.18
N ASP A 37 -11.80 13.91 8.45
CA ASP A 37 -10.63 14.43 9.14
C ASP A 37 -9.43 13.55 8.82
N VAL A 38 -8.47 14.06 8.04
CA VAL A 38 -7.39 13.22 7.51
C VAL A 38 -6.05 13.53 8.18
N ALA A 39 -5.45 12.51 8.78
CA ALA A 39 -4.08 12.50 9.25
C ALA A 39 -3.16 11.88 8.18
N LEU A 40 -2.25 12.66 7.64
CA LEU A 40 -1.23 12.22 6.69
C LEU A 40 0.03 11.82 7.45
N ALA A 41 0.50 10.60 7.23
CA ALA A 41 1.75 10.12 7.81
C ALA A 41 2.75 9.74 6.74
N ASP A 42 4.00 10.19 6.87
CA ASP A 42 5.11 9.85 5.95
C ASP A 42 6.44 9.94 6.70
N LEU A 43 7.46 9.21 6.24
CA LEU A 43 8.82 9.32 6.76
C LEU A 43 9.47 10.66 6.39
N ASP A 44 9.11 11.21 5.23
CA ASP A 44 9.60 12.48 4.70
C ASP A 44 8.76 13.64 5.24
N ARG A 45 9.30 14.33 6.27
CA ARG A 45 8.67 15.48 6.92
C ARG A 45 8.23 16.54 5.91
N GLY A 46 9.13 16.97 5.04
CA GLY A 46 8.82 18.04 4.07
C GLY A 46 7.72 17.65 3.11
N ALA A 47 7.70 16.39 2.65
CA ALA A 47 6.68 15.89 1.74
C ALA A 47 5.30 15.82 2.42
N VAL A 48 5.22 15.35 3.68
CA VAL A 48 3.93 15.22 4.36
C VAL A 48 3.36 16.57 4.77
N GLU A 49 4.19 17.50 5.23
CA GLU A 49 3.78 18.86 5.56
C GLU A 49 3.27 19.61 4.32
N HIS A 50 3.99 19.51 3.18
CA HIS A 50 3.54 20.09 1.92
C HIS A 50 2.22 19.45 1.42
N ALA A 51 2.05 18.14 1.56
CA ALA A 51 0.83 17.47 1.17
C ALA A 51 -0.36 17.87 2.04
N ALA A 52 -0.19 17.99 3.36
CA ALA A 52 -1.22 18.40 4.30
C ALA A 52 -1.64 19.85 4.07
N ALA A 53 -0.68 20.76 3.87
CA ALA A 53 -0.96 22.17 3.54
C ALA A 53 -1.85 22.32 2.30
N GLY A 54 -1.69 21.43 1.31
CA GLY A 54 -2.52 21.41 0.10
C GLY A 54 -3.93 20.83 0.29
N ILE A 55 -4.28 20.33 1.48
CA ILE A 55 -5.59 19.75 1.79
C ILE A 55 -6.37 20.61 2.82
N GLY A 56 -5.72 21.55 3.45
CA GLY A 56 -6.34 22.55 4.32
C GLY A 56 -6.71 22.06 5.73
N THR A 57 -7.58 21.07 5.86
CA THR A 57 -8.03 20.53 7.16
C THR A 57 -7.21 19.33 7.65
N ALA A 58 -6.24 18.86 6.84
CA ALA A 58 -5.46 17.69 7.14
C ALA A 58 -4.28 18.00 8.09
N THR A 59 -3.92 17.03 8.93
CA THR A 59 -2.74 17.09 9.80
C THR A 59 -1.58 16.29 9.23
N ALA A 60 -0.34 16.72 9.53
CA ALA A 60 0.88 16.07 9.07
C ALA A 60 1.61 15.39 10.24
N HIS A 61 1.98 14.13 10.08
CA HIS A 61 2.68 13.34 11.09
C HIS A 61 3.91 12.69 10.46
N VAL A 62 5.07 12.82 11.12
CA VAL A 62 6.27 12.09 10.71
C VAL A 62 6.20 10.69 11.29
N LEU A 63 6.21 9.67 10.42
CA LEU A 63 6.06 8.28 10.83
C LEU A 63 6.99 7.37 10.03
N ASP A 64 7.91 6.72 10.73
CA ASP A 64 8.57 5.52 10.21
C ASP A 64 7.68 4.31 10.52
N VAL A 65 7.08 3.73 9.49
CA VAL A 65 6.17 2.58 9.63
C VAL A 65 6.87 1.32 10.15
N ARG A 66 8.20 1.25 10.09
CA ARG A 66 9.02 0.15 10.62
C ARG A 66 9.09 0.16 12.15
N SER A 67 8.92 1.34 12.75
CA SER A 67 9.06 1.54 14.20
C SER A 67 7.72 1.38 14.93
N ARG A 68 7.63 0.38 15.81
CA ARG A 68 6.44 0.18 16.64
C ARG A 68 6.20 1.36 17.57
N THR A 69 7.24 1.92 18.17
CA THR A 69 7.14 3.07 19.09
C THR A 69 6.69 4.34 18.36
N ALA A 70 7.13 4.54 17.10
CA ALA A 70 6.65 5.66 16.29
C ALA A 70 5.15 5.53 15.96
N TRP A 71 4.66 4.31 15.75
CA TRP A 71 3.22 4.06 15.58
C TRP A 71 2.42 4.40 16.84
N ASP A 72 2.88 3.98 18.01
CA ASP A 72 2.19 4.23 19.26
C ASP A 72 2.12 5.74 19.54
N ALA A 73 3.19 6.49 19.27
CA ALA A 73 3.22 7.95 19.38
C ALA A 73 2.28 8.63 18.36
N CYS A 74 2.30 8.18 17.11
CA CYS A 74 1.43 8.72 16.05
C CYS A 74 -0.05 8.50 16.39
N VAL A 75 -0.43 7.30 16.84
CA VAL A 75 -1.82 7.00 17.22
C VAL A 75 -2.27 7.82 18.44
N ALA A 76 -1.38 8.03 19.41
CA ALA A 76 -1.67 8.88 20.57
C ALA A 76 -1.95 10.33 20.15
N ASP A 77 -1.21 10.86 19.18
CA ASP A 77 -1.38 12.23 18.66
C ASP A 77 -2.63 12.36 17.77
N VAL A 78 -2.88 11.41 16.89
CA VAL A 78 -4.06 11.39 15.98
C VAL A 78 -5.34 11.11 16.76
N GLY A 79 -5.30 10.28 17.79
CA GLY A 79 -6.47 9.88 18.59
C GLY A 79 -7.28 8.74 17.96
N ALA A 80 -8.60 8.75 18.13
CA ALA A 80 -9.47 7.67 17.66
C ALA A 80 -9.56 7.62 16.15
N ILE A 81 -9.07 6.56 15.52
CA ILE A 81 -9.02 6.35 14.07
C ILE A 81 -10.17 5.44 13.63
N ASP A 82 -11.02 5.89 12.71
CA ASP A 82 -12.12 5.09 12.12
C ASP A 82 -11.66 4.30 10.89
N ILE A 83 -10.72 4.87 10.11
CA ILE A 83 -10.20 4.26 8.89
C ILE A 83 -8.67 4.34 8.89
N LEU A 84 -8.02 3.18 8.77
CA LEU A 84 -6.57 3.09 8.57
C LEU A 84 -6.27 2.70 7.12
N VAL A 85 -5.44 3.49 6.43
CA VAL A 85 -4.91 3.13 5.10
C VAL A 85 -3.41 2.90 5.20
N ASN A 86 -3.00 1.62 5.24
CA ASN A 86 -1.63 1.20 5.13
C ASN A 86 -1.20 1.26 3.65
N ASN A 87 -0.63 2.39 3.25
CA ASN A 87 -0.21 2.63 1.86
C ASN A 87 1.31 2.78 1.73
N ALA A 88 2.04 3.11 2.79
CA ALA A 88 3.50 3.20 2.74
C ALA A 88 4.11 1.92 2.13
N GLY A 89 5.08 2.09 1.23
CA GLY A 89 5.70 0.97 0.57
C GLY A 89 6.90 1.37 -0.29
N VAL A 90 7.81 0.43 -0.47
CA VAL A 90 8.99 0.55 -1.31
C VAL A 90 9.04 -0.58 -2.33
N MET A 91 9.71 -0.33 -3.47
CA MET A 91 9.81 -1.29 -4.57
C MET A 91 11.20 -1.20 -5.21
N PRO A 92 12.23 -1.80 -4.61
CA PRO A 92 13.51 -2.02 -5.28
C PRO A 92 13.32 -2.87 -6.53
N VAL A 93 14.20 -2.69 -7.51
CA VAL A 93 14.19 -3.42 -8.79
C VAL A 93 15.59 -3.92 -9.07
N GLY A 94 15.72 -5.21 -9.34
CA GLY A 94 17.00 -5.83 -9.64
C GLY A 94 16.91 -7.34 -9.77
N GLY A 95 18.01 -7.99 -10.16
CA GLY A 95 18.11 -9.45 -10.13
C GLY A 95 18.09 -9.97 -8.70
N PHE A 96 17.47 -11.13 -8.47
CA PHE A 96 17.38 -11.70 -7.11
C PHE A 96 18.72 -11.92 -6.43
N LEU A 97 19.74 -12.30 -7.21
CA LEU A 97 21.09 -12.54 -6.69
C LEU A 97 21.92 -11.26 -6.54
N ASP A 98 21.45 -10.15 -7.11
CA ASP A 98 22.16 -8.86 -7.12
C ASP A 98 21.55 -7.88 -6.09
N GLU A 99 20.38 -8.19 -5.51
CA GLU A 99 19.71 -7.35 -4.51
C GLU A 99 20.47 -7.46 -3.17
N PRO A 100 20.95 -6.34 -2.59
CA PRO A 100 21.59 -6.37 -1.27
C PRO A 100 20.65 -6.83 -0.17
N ASP A 101 21.14 -7.58 0.81
CA ASP A 101 20.31 -8.06 1.94
C ASP A 101 19.62 -6.91 2.69
N ALA A 102 20.34 -5.81 2.96
CA ALA A 102 19.77 -4.62 3.62
C ALA A 102 18.56 -4.02 2.85
N THR A 103 18.63 -4.00 1.51
CA THR A 103 17.51 -3.55 0.66
C THR A 103 16.32 -4.51 0.77
N GLY A 104 16.57 -5.81 0.80
CA GLY A 104 15.56 -6.84 1.01
C GLY A 104 14.90 -6.72 2.39
N GLU A 105 15.69 -6.59 3.45
CA GLU A 105 15.23 -6.38 4.82
C GLU A 105 14.35 -5.14 4.94
N MET A 106 14.83 -3.98 4.43
CA MET A 106 14.04 -2.75 4.39
C MET A 106 12.70 -2.95 3.66
N THR A 107 12.70 -3.72 2.56
CA THR A 107 11.47 -3.99 1.79
C THR A 107 10.45 -4.77 2.63
N ILE A 108 10.89 -5.75 3.39
CA ILE A 108 10.04 -6.52 4.31
C ILE A 108 9.57 -5.64 5.47
N ASP A 109 10.46 -4.85 6.05
CA ASP A 109 10.13 -4.00 7.18
C ASP A 109 9.07 -2.95 6.83
N VAL A 110 9.21 -2.30 5.68
CA VAL A 110 8.24 -1.29 5.24
C VAL A 110 6.93 -1.95 4.77
N ASN A 111 7.02 -2.95 3.89
CA ASN A 111 5.84 -3.47 3.17
C ASN A 111 5.05 -4.52 3.97
N VAL A 112 5.68 -5.17 4.97
CA VAL A 112 5.05 -6.24 5.79
C VAL A 112 4.94 -5.80 7.25
N TRP A 113 6.06 -5.49 7.92
CA TRP A 113 6.00 -5.05 9.32
C TRP A 113 5.28 -3.72 9.48
N GLY A 114 5.40 -2.78 8.52
CA GLY A 114 4.66 -1.53 8.55
C GLY A 114 3.15 -1.72 8.72
N PRO A 115 2.45 -2.45 7.83
CA PRO A 115 1.03 -2.79 7.99
C PRO A 115 0.71 -3.59 9.26
N ILE A 116 1.58 -4.51 9.69
CA ILE A 116 1.41 -5.25 10.95
C ILE A 116 1.41 -4.29 12.14
N HIS A 117 2.38 -3.40 12.23
CA HIS A 117 2.46 -2.40 13.29
C HIS A 117 1.27 -1.46 13.28
N GLY A 118 0.87 -0.97 12.08
CA GLY A 118 -0.29 -0.11 11.92
C GLY A 118 -1.57 -0.76 12.42
N MET A 119 -1.83 -1.99 12.01
CA MET A 119 -3.01 -2.72 12.51
C MET A 119 -2.94 -2.97 14.02
N ARG A 120 -1.79 -3.38 14.56
CA ARG A 120 -1.61 -3.59 16.00
C ARG A 120 -1.77 -2.32 16.83
N ALA A 121 -1.44 -1.17 16.28
CA ALA A 121 -1.59 0.11 16.96
C ALA A 121 -3.04 0.63 16.93
N VAL A 122 -3.76 0.42 15.82
CA VAL A 122 -5.06 1.06 15.56
C VAL A 122 -6.24 0.14 15.86
N VAL A 123 -6.17 -1.15 15.48
CA VAL A 123 -7.31 -2.09 15.56
C VAL A 123 -7.84 -2.30 16.98
N PRO A 124 -7.03 -2.36 18.05
CA PRO A 124 -7.58 -2.47 19.40
C PRO A 124 -8.60 -1.37 19.75
N GLY A 125 -8.31 -0.12 19.37
CA GLY A 125 -9.25 0.98 19.52
C GLY A 125 -10.52 0.85 18.68
N MET A 126 -10.40 0.32 17.45
CA MET A 126 -11.54 0.03 16.58
C MET A 126 -12.44 -1.08 17.18
N ILE A 127 -11.84 -2.15 17.69
CA ILE A 127 -12.54 -3.26 18.36
C ILE A 127 -13.28 -2.73 19.60
N GLY A 128 -12.63 -1.92 20.44
CA GLY A 128 -13.24 -1.32 21.62
C GLY A 128 -14.47 -0.47 21.31
N ARG A 129 -14.54 0.12 20.09
CA ARG A 129 -15.70 0.88 19.62
C ARG A 129 -16.69 0.03 18.81
N GLY A 130 -16.38 -1.24 18.54
CA GLY A 130 -17.18 -2.12 17.70
C GLY A 130 -17.28 -1.68 16.22
N ARG A 131 -16.38 -0.80 15.76
CA ARG A 131 -16.43 -0.19 14.44
C ARG A 131 -15.04 0.21 13.93
N GLY A 132 -14.71 -0.18 12.70
CA GLY A 132 -13.48 0.23 12.05
C GLY A 132 -13.33 -0.31 10.62
N HIS A 133 -12.44 0.32 9.86
CA HIS A 133 -12.09 -0.16 8.53
C HIS A 133 -10.58 -0.03 8.29
N VAL A 134 -9.94 -1.12 7.90
CA VAL A 134 -8.54 -1.13 7.49
C VAL A 134 -8.45 -1.37 5.99
N VAL A 135 -7.62 -0.59 5.30
CA VAL A 135 -7.28 -0.80 3.90
C VAL A 135 -5.78 -1.02 3.79
N ASN A 136 -5.38 -2.20 3.33
CA ASN A 136 -3.99 -2.47 3.01
C ASN A 136 -3.77 -2.33 1.49
N VAL A 137 -2.90 -1.41 1.09
CA VAL A 137 -2.53 -1.22 -0.32
C VAL A 137 -1.42 -2.20 -0.67
N ALA A 138 -1.82 -3.34 -1.24
CA ALA A 138 -0.89 -4.35 -1.74
C ALA A 138 -0.44 -4.03 -3.18
N SER A 139 -0.63 -4.94 -4.10
CA SER A 139 -0.36 -4.83 -5.54
C SER A 139 -0.87 -6.07 -6.24
N LEU A 140 -1.08 -6.05 -7.55
CA LEU A 140 -1.18 -7.26 -8.36
C LEU A 140 0.09 -8.14 -8.26
N ALA A 141 1.24 -7.55 -7.94
CA ALA A 141 2.46 -8.28 -7.57
C ALA A 141 2.31 -9.16 -6.31
N GLY A 142 1.24 -9.00 -5.54
CA GLY A 142 0.83 -9.92 -4.46
C GLY A 142 0.03 -11.15 -4.94
N LYS A 143 -0.23 -11.26 -6.23
CA LYS A 143 -0.95 -12.37 -6.89
C LYS A 143 -0.15 -13.01 -8.03
N ILE A 144 0.67 -12.23 -8.69
CA ILE A 144 1.50 -12.65 -9.83
C ILE A 144 2.97 -12.37 -9.56
N ALA A 145 3.83 -13.36 -9.85
CA ALA A 145 5.27 -13.18 -9.75
C ALA A 145 5.81 -12.39 -10.96
N ILE A 146 6.65 -11.39 -10.70
CA ILE A 146 7.27 -10.50 -11.68
C ILE A 146 8.80 -10.64 -11.55
N PRO A 147 9.52 -11.16 -12.55
CA PRO A 147 10.98 -11.20 -12.52
C PRO A 147 11.59 -9.80 -12.31
N GLY A 148 12.62 -9.72 -11.49
CA GLY A 148 13.24 -8.45 -11.11
C GLY A 148 12.61 -7.75 -9.90
N LEU A 149 11.61 -8.39 -9.27
CA LEU A 149 10.90 -7.87 -8.09
C LEU A 149 10.72 -8.98 -7.03
N ALA A 150 11.70 -9.84 -6.82
CA ALA A 150 11.49 -11.06 -6.02
C ALA A 150 11.07 -10.76 -4.57
N VAL A 151 11.85 -9.97 -3.83
CA VAL A 151 11.54 -9.62 -2.44
C VAL A 151 10.31 -8.70 -2.35
N TYR A 152 10.16 -7.77 -3.30
CA TYR A 152 8.93 -6.97 -3.40
C TYR A 152 7.70 -7.85 -3.60
N ASN A 153 7.73 -8.81 -4.54
CA ASN A 153 6.64 -9.79 -4.74
C ASN A 153 6.33 -10.51 -3.42
N ALA A 154 7.34 -11.08 -2.77
CA ALA A 154 7.17 -11.79 -1.49
C ALA A 154 6.47 -10.90 -0.45
N SER A 155 6.88 -9.63 -0.33
CA SER A 155 6.26 -8.66 0.58
C SER A 155 4.79 -8.38 0.25
N LYS A 156 4.43 -8.31 -1.04
CA LYS A 156 3.05 -8.05 -1.47
C LYS A 156 2.16 -9.28 -1.36
N PHE A 157 2.69 -10.50 -1.57
CA PHE A 157 1.98 -11.74 -1.23
C PHE A 157 1.72 -11.83 0.29
N ALA A 158 2.70 -11.48 1.11
CA ALA A 158 2.54 -11.43 2.57
C ALA A 158 1.43 -10.44 2.98
N ALA A 159 1.39 -9.24 2.39
CA ALA A 159 0.36 -8.24 2.67
C ALA A 159 -1.06 -8.72 2.30
N VAL A 160 -1.21 -9.49 1.21
CA VAL A 160 -2.49 -10.11 0.84
C VAL A 160 -2.90 -11.17 1.85
N GLY A 161 -2.00 -12.10 2.20
CA GLY A 161 -2.27 -13.15 3.19
C GLY A 161 -2.61 -12.60 4.57
N LEU A 162 -1.82 -11.62 5.04
CA LEU A 162 -2.06 -10.89 6.29
C LEU A 162 -3.47 -10.27 6.30
N SER A 163 -3.84 -9.58 5.23
CA SER A 163 -5.13 -8.91 5.13
C SER A 163 -6.30 -9.89 5.14
N ALA A 164 -6.16 -11.02 4.45
CA ALA A 164 -7.17 -12.07 4.39
C ALA A 164 -7.41 -12.69 5.78
N THR A 165 -6.34 -13.01 6.50
CA THR A 165 -6.42 -13.58 7.86
C THR A 165 -6.99 -12.58 8.86
N ALA A 166 -6.46 -11.35 8.89
CA ALA A 166 -6.93 -10.29 9.78
C ALA A 166 -8.42 -9.95 9.54
N ARG A 167 -8.88 -10.02 8.29
CA ARG A 167 -10.30 -9.85 7.97
C ARG A 167 -11.19 -10.87 8.66
N LEU A 168 -10.76 -12.12 8.76
CA LEU A 168 -11.51 -13.18 9.43
C LEU A 168 -11.49 -12.98 10.95
N GLU A 169 -10.33 -12.67 11.50
CA GLU A 169 -10.15 -12.48 12.95
C GLU A 169 -10.94 -11.27 13.49
N PHE A 170 -11.05 -10.16 12.72
CA PHE A 170 -11.68 -8.95 13.21
C PHE A 170 -13.16 -8.81 12.83
N ALA A 171 -13.69 -9.72 12.02
CA ALA A 171 -15.06 -9.64 11.50
C ALA A 171 -16.12 -9.54 12.60
N ASP A 172 -16.04 -10.39 13.61
CA ASP A 172 -17.01 -10.46 14.71
C ASP A 172 -16.89 -9.28 15.68
N HIS A 173 -15.83 -8.49 15.56
CA HIS A 173 -15.60 -7.25 16.32
C HIS A 173 -16.05 -5.98 15.59
N GLY A 174 -16.75 -6.11 14.44
CA GLY A 174 -17.24 -4.99 13.66
C GLY A 174 -16.15 -4.24 12.87
N VAL A 175 -14.93 -4.81 12.78
CA VAL A 175 -13.80 -4.23 12.03
C VAL A 175 -13.59 -4.98 10.73
N SER A 176 -13.65 -4.26 9.62
CA SER A 176 -13.45 -4.83 8.28
C SER A 176 -12.04 -4.54 7.76
N VAL A 177 -11.46 -5.51 7.06
CA VAL A 177 -10.17 -5.34 6.35
C VAL A 177 -10.40 -5.53 4.86
N SER A 178 -9.88 -4.61 4.05
CA SER A 178 -9.89 -4.66 2.59
C SER A 178 -8.47 -4.58 2.04
N THR A 179 -8.19 -5.32 0.98
CA THR A 179 -6.94 -5.25 0.23
C THR A 179 -7.20 -4.58 -1.10
N VAL A 180 -6.48 -3.51 -1.41
CA VAL A 180 -6.49 -2.91 -2.74
C VAL A 180 -5.28 -3.43 -3.51
N LEU A 181 -5.51 -3.83 -4.76
CA LEU A 181 -4.53 -4.49 -5.63
C LEU A 181 -4.30 -3.63 -6.89
N PRO A 182 -3.49 -2.56 -6.80
CA PRO A 182 -3.16 -1.75 -7.96
C PRO A 182 -2.41 -2.55 -9.02
N SER A 183 -2.68 -2.26 -10.30
CA SER A 183 -1.79 -2.58 -11.42
C SER A 183 -0.60 -1.60 -11.47
N ALA A 184 0.00 -1.39 -12.63
CA ALA A 184 1.02 -0.35 -12.79
C ALA A 184 0.41 1.04 -12.59
N VAL A 185 0.90 1.82 -11.63
CA VAL A 185 0.40 3.16 -11.29
C VAL A 185 1.42 4.21 -11.69
N ARG A 186 1.00 5.32 -12.28
CA ARG A 186 1.88 6.46 -12.60
C ARG A 186 2.33 7.19 -11.33
N THR A 187 3.39 6.69 -10.71
CA THR A 187 3.98 7.27 -9.50
C THR A 187 5.51 7.25 -9.58
N THR A 188 6.16 7.94 -8.66
CA THR A 188 7.63 7.86 -8.52
C THR A 188 8.14 6.46 -8.19
N LEU A 189 7.31 5.61 -7.56
CA LEU A 189 7.64 4.23 -7.23
C LEU A 189 7.86 3.37 -8.48
N THR A 190 7.13 3.64 -9.56
CA THR A 190 7.23 2.93 -10.85
C THR A 190 8.07 3.68 -11.87
N SER A 191 8.74 4.79 -11.48
CA SER A 191 9.61 5.55 -12.39
C SER A 191 10.68 4.66 -13.02
N GLY A 192 11.00 4.90 -14.29
CA GLY A 192 12.03 4.14 -15.01
C GLY A 192 11.66 2.69 -15.37
N ILE A 193 10.50 2.19 -14.94
CA ILE A 193 10.04 0.84 -15.32
C ILE A 193 9.10 0.97 -16.52
N PRO A 194 9.39 0.36 -17.68
CA PRO A 194 8.48 0.39 -18.82
C PRO A 194 7.16 -0.28 -18.46
N LEU A 195 6.10 0.51 -18.37
CA LEU A 195 4.74 0.03 -18.16
C LEU A 195 4.30 -0.71 -19.42
N GLY A 196 4.08 -2.03 -19.31
CA GLY A 196 4.06 -2.90 -20.45
C GLY A 196 2.83 -2.89 -21.34
N LYS A 197 2.99 -3.32 -22.57
CA LYS A 197 1.87 -3.70 -23.44
C LYS A 197 1.08 -4.84 -22.76
N GLY A 198 -0.18 -4.56 -22.34
CA GLY A 198 -1.09 -5.57 -21.77
C GLY A 198 -1.47 -5.41 -20.30
N LEU A 199 -0.71 -4.66 -19.49
CA LEU A 199 -1.19 -4.25 -18.16
C LEU A 199 -1.57 -2.76 -18.22
N PRO A 200 -2.80 -2.41 -17.85
CA PRO A 200 -3.24 -1.02 -17.89
C PRO A 200 -2.45 -0.21 -16.86
N THR A 201 -2.04 0.96 -17.26
CA THR A 201 -1.52 1.97 -16.34
C THR A 201 -2.68 2.79 -15.83
N VAL A 202 -2.74 2.94 -14.52
CA VAL A 202 -3.77 3.73 -13.81
C VAL A 202 -3.12 4.93 -13.12
N ASP A 203 -3.93 5.91 -12.81
CA ASP A 203 -3.50 7.08 -12.07
C ASP A 203 -3.69 6.89 -10.55
N PRO A 204 -2.95 7.61 -9.70
CA PRO A 204 -3.10 7.56 -8.24
C PRO A 204 -4.55 7.81 -7.79
N GLU A 205 -5.27 8.65 -8.52
CA GLU A 205 -6.68 9.01 -8.26
C GLU A 205 -7.62 7.81 -8.43
N ASP A 206 -7.37 6.94 -9.41
CA ASP A 206 -8.16 5.71 -9.63
C ASP A 206 -8.05 4.78 -8.42
N ILE A 207 -6.83 4.69 -7.85
CA ILE A 207 -6.58 3.88 -6.65
C ILE A 207 -7.23 4.52 -5.43
N ALA A 208 -7.12 5.84 -5.28
CA ALA A 208 -7.73 6.60 -4.20
C ALA A 208 -9.25 6.40 -4.17
N ASP A 209 -9.91 6.51 -5.30
CA ASP A 209 -11.35 6.26 -5.42
C ASP A 209 -11.72 4.80 -5.11
N ALA A 210 -10.89 3.85 -5.51
CA ALA A 210 -11.09 2.44 -5.15
C ALA A 210 -10.98 2.24 -3.62
N ILE A 211 -9.96 2.85 -2.97
CA ILE A 211 -9.78 2.81 -1.51
C ILE A 211 -11.02 3.38 -0.82
N VAL A 212 -11.46 4.58 -1.19
CA VAL A 212 -12.66 5.20 -0.60
C VAL A 212 -13.91 4.33 -0.78
N ARG A 213 -14.08 3.73 -1.96
CA ARG A 213 -15.22 2.81 -2.21
C ARG A 213 -15.22 1.59 -1.29
N THR A 214 -14.05 1.12 -0.80
CA THR A 214 -13.99 -0.04 0.11
C THR A 214 -14.70 0.23 1.44
N VAL A 215 -14.73 1.48 1.90
CA VAL A 215 -15.42 1.87 3.15
C VAL A 215 -16.90 1.50 3.11
N ARG A 216 -17.55 1.64 1.96
CA ARG A 216 -18.96 1.25 1.76
C ARG A 216 -19.10 -0.22 1.38
N THR A 217 -18.27 -0.70 0.45
CA THR A 217 -18.45 -2.03 -0.14
C THR A 217 -17.94 -3.15 0.74
N ARG A 218 -16.98 -2.88 1.61
CA ARG A 218 -16.32 -3.85 2.50
C ARG A 218 -15.79 -5.09 1.76
N ARG A 219 -15.46 -4.95 0.46
CA ARG A 219 -14.90 -6.04 -0.34
C ARG A 219 -13.57 -6.50 0.25
N ALA A 220 -13.34 -7.82 0.28
CA ALA A 220 -12.07 -8.38 0.76
C ALA A 220 -10.91 -7.92 -0.13
N GLU A 221 -11.08 -8.04 -1.45
CA GLU A 221 -10.08 -7.64 -2.43
C GLU A 221 -10.69 -6.71 -3.48
N THR A 222 -9.91 -5.72 -3.91
CA THR A 222 -10.31 -4.73 -4.91
C THR A 222 -9.16 -4.50 -5.88
N PRO A 223 -9.06 -5.29 -6.96
CA PRO A 223 -8.11 -5.03 -8.02
C PRO A 223 -8.47 -3.75 -8.78
N VAL A 224 -7.45 -3.01 -9.20
CA VAL A 224 -7.63 -1.78 -9.98
C VAL A 224 -6.70 -1.83 -11.21
N PRO A 225 -7.30 -1.85 -12.40
CA PRO A 225 -8.72 -1.87 -12.77
C PRO A 225 -9.46 -3.16 -12.36
N GLY A 226 -10.77 -3.04 -12.13
CA GLY A 226 -11.60 -4.12 -11.59
C GLY A 226 -11.67 -5.41 -12.44
N TYR A 227 -11.52 -5.32 -13.77
CA TYR A 227 -11.55 -6.48 -14.65
C TYR A 227 -10.37 -7.45 -14.45
N LEU A 228 -9.29 -7.00 -13.78
CA LEU A 228 -8.15 -7.85 -13.45
C LEU A 228 -8.48 -8.92 -12.39
N ALA A 229 -9.63 -8.83 -11.72
CA ALA A 229 -10.14 -9.91 -10.87
C ALA A 229 -10.31 -11.23 -11.63
N ALA A 230 -10.78 -11.16 -12.87
CA ALA A 230 -10.92 -12.35 -13.72
C ALA A 230 -9.58 -12.98 -14.10
N LEU A 231 -8.54 -12.16 -14.25
CA LEU A 231 -7.19 -12.64 -14.58
C LEU A 231 -6.58 -13.44 -13.41
N ASP A 232 -6.80 -13.00 -12.18
CA ASP A 232 -6.30 -13.68 -10.97
C ASP A 232 -6.84 -15.11 -10.87
N VAL A 233 -8.15 -15.29 -11.04
CA VAL A 233 -8.81 -16.61 -11.05
C VAL A 233 -8.31 -17.46 -12.22
N GLY A 234 -8.16 -16.88 -13.39
CA GLY A 234 -7.67 -17.59 -14.57
C GLY A 234 -6.24 -18.10 -14.44
N LEU A 235 -5.36 -17.27 -13.85
CA LEU A 235 -3.95 -17.66 -13.65
C LEU A 235 -3.76 -18.69 -12.53
N ALA A 236 -4.64 -18.71 -11.52
CA ALA A 236 -4.56 -19.66 -10.41
C ALA A 236 -4.82 -21.11 -10.84
N VAL A 237 -5.60 -21.31 -11.91
CA VAL A 237 -5.94 -22.64 -12.45
C VAL A 237 -5.22 -22.98 -13.75
N ALA A 238 -4.45 -22.04 -14.32
CA ALA A 238 -3.78 -22.24 -15.61
C ALA A 238 -2.54 -23.13 -15.46
N PRO A 239 -2.29 -24.06 -16.39
CA PRO A 239 -1.07 -24.83 -16.41
C PRO A 239 0.17 -23.93 -16.50
N GLU A 240 1.24 -24.29 -15.78
CA GLU A 240 2.47 -23.48 -15.70
C GLU A 240 3.06 -23.10 -17.07
N ARG A 241 2.96 -24.00 -18.05
CA ARG A 241 3.42 -23.76 -19.44
C ARG A 241 2.67 -22.59 -20.08
N LEU A 242 1.35 -22.48 -19.84
CA LEU A 242 0.51 -21.41 -20.36
C LEU A 242 0.84 -20.09 -19.65
N VAL A 243 0.99 -20.11 -18.33
CA VAL A 243 1.38 -18.94 -17.53
C VAL A 243 2.74 -18.41 -18.00
N ARG A 244 3.71 -19.29 -18.24
CA ARG A 244 5.05 -18.94 -18.75
C ARG A 244 4.99 -18.32 -20.15
N TRP A 245 4.17 -18.88 -21.04
CA TRP A 245 3.95 -18.33 -22.37
C TRP A 245 3.31 -16.94 -22.33
N ILE A 246 2.24 -16.77 -21.55
CA ILE A 246 1.57 -15.47 -21.35
C ILE A 246 2.58 -14.44 -20.83
N ARG A 247 3.38 -14.78 -19.81
CA ARG A 247 4.39 -13.88 -19.25
C ARG A 247 5.40 -13.41 -20.30
N ARG A 248 5.89 -14.31 -21.14
CA ARG A 248 6.81 -13.95 -22.24
C ARG A 248 6.13 -13.03 -23.26
N ALA A 249 4.89 -13.34 -23.66
CA ALA A 249 4.13 -12.55 -24.63
C ALA A 249 3.85 -11.13 -24.16
N VAL A 250 3.57 -10.93 -22.85
CA VAL A 250 3.36 -9.59 -22.25
C VAL A 250 4.66 -8.92 -21.79
N GLY A 251 5.82 -9.54 -22.05
CA GLY A 251 7.14 -9.00 -21.71
C GLY A 251 7.39 -8.92 -20.20
N GLY A 252 7.12 -9.99 -19.46
CA GLY A 252 7.24 -10.06 -18.00
C GLY A 252 8.64 -9.79 -17.43
N GLU A 253 9.69 -9.81 -18.27
CA GLU A 253 11.10 -9.63 -17.84
C GLU A 253 11.56 -8.17 -17.86
N ARG A 254 10.67 -7.19 -18.03
CA ARG A 254 11.03 -5.79 -18.24
C ARG A 254 11.67 -5.12 -17.02
N ALA A 255 11.24 -5.51 -15.83
CA ALA A 255 11.84 -5.03 -14.60
C ALA A 255 13.30 -5.50 -14.42
N LEU A 256 13.73 -6.54 -15.16
CA LEU A 256 15.12 -6.98 -15.22
C LEU A 256 15.91 -6.34 -16.37
N THR A 257 15.27 -6.13 -17.54
CA THR A 257 16.01 -5.91 -18.79
C THR A 257 15.86 -4.52 -19.37
N ARG A 258 14.90 -3.71 -18.88
CA ARG A 258 14.54 -2.44 -19.52
C ARG A 258 14.28 -1.29 -18.53
N VAL A 259 14.87 -1.34 -17.35
CA VAL A 259 14.78 -0.23 -16.40
C VAL A 259 15.60 0.94 -16.94
N ASP A 260 15.03 2.13 -16.98
CA ASP A 260 15.75 3.36 -17.24
C ASP A 260 16.36 3.88 -15.93
N PRO A 261 17.69 3.76 -15.75
CA PRO A 261 18.34 4.15 -14.51
C PRO A 261 18.31 5.66 -14.30
N THR A 262 18.24 6.46 -15.36
CA THR A 262 18.18 7.93 -15.25
C THR A 262 16.82 8.37 -14.71
N ALA A 263 15.74 7.85 -15.26
CA ALA A 263 14.38 8.15 -14.78
C ALA A 263 14.11 7.61 -13.37
N ARG A 264 14.90 6.62 -12.91
CA ARG A 264 14.77 6.03 -11.58
C ARG A 264 15.72 6.61 -10.53
N ALA A 265 16.74 7.36 -10.94
CA ALA A 265 17.84 7.83 -10.08
C ALA A 265 17.36 8.53 -8.79
N ASP A 266 16.35 9.40 -8.89
CA ASP A 266 15.78 10.13 -7.73
C ASP A 266 15.10 9.17 -6.75
N TYR A 267 14.41 8.15 -7.25
CA TYR A 267 13.75 7.14 -6.42
C TYR A 267 14.80 6.29 -5.70
N ASP A 268 15.80 5.79 -6.41
CA ASP A 268 16.86 4.94 -5.85
C ASP A 268 17.74 5.71 -4.85
N ALA A 269 18.01 7.00 -5.11
CA ALA A 269 18.69 7.86 -4.15
C ALA A 269 17.90 8.06 -2.85
N ARG A 270 16.57 8.10 -2.94
CA ARG A 270 15.70 8.15 -1.77
C ARG A 270 15.71 6.83 -1.01
N LEU A 271 15.58 5.68 -1.70
CA LEU A 271 15.67 4.36 -1.07
C LEU A 271 16.93 4.22 -0.23
N ARG A 272 18.09 4.56 -0.80
CA ARG A 272 19.37 4.52 -0.06
C ARG A 272 19.39 5.43 1.17
N ARG A 273 18.76 6.59 1.12
CA ARG A 273 18.64 7.47 2.31
C ARG A 273 17.74 6.86 3.39
N ASP A 274 16.67 6.21 3.00
CA ASP A 274 15.71 5.59 3.93
C ASP A 274 16.28 4.30 4.54
N GLU A 275 17.12 3.57 3.80
CA GLU A 275 17.90 2.42 4.27
C GLU A 275 18.87 2.84 5.38
N ASN A 276 19.71 3.86 5.13
CA ASN A 276 20.69 4.37 6.09
C ASN A 276 20.05 4.94 7.37
N ARG A 277 18.81 5.42 7.34
CA ARG A 277 18.08 5.86 8.54
C ARG A 277 17.67 4.70 9.45
N GLY A 278 17.43 3.52 8.89
CA GLY A 278 17.09 2.32 9.65
C GLY A 278 18.27 1.83 10.51
N GLU A 279 19.48 1.90 9.97
CA GLU A 279 20.70 1.48 10.67
C GLU A 279 21.07 2.35 11.88
N GLN A 280 20.58 3.60 11.94
CA GLN A 280 20.87 4.54 13.05
C GLN A 280 19.87 4.41 14.22
N THR A 281 18.80 3.66 14.06
CA THR A 281 17.70 3.54 15.06
C THR A 281 17.56 2.11 15.62
N GLY A 282 18.35 1.16 15.16
CA GLY A 282 18.46 -0.21 15.69
C GLY A 282 19.63 -0.34 16.63
#